data_53be3c85333da166580f7a6f16a53a56
#
_entry.id   53be3c85333da166580f7a6f16a53a56
#
_cell.length_a   1.000
_cell.length_b   1.000
_cell.length_c   1.000
_cell.angle_alpha   90.00
_cell.angle_beta   90.00
_cell.angle_gamma   90.00
#
_symmetry.space_group_name_H-M   'P 1'
#
loop_
_entity.id
_entity.type
_entity.pdbx_description
1 polymer ?
#
loop_
_entity_poly.entity_id
_entity_poly.type
_entity_poly.pdbx_seq_one_letter_code
_entity_poly.pdbx_strand_id
1 'polypeptide(L)'
;MEHRGPDTHGVYLDGKLIRVREIEELRGDLSEETRISLGHSRLTIVGQESTTQPYISCDGKLALIHNGEIYNYQKLKSLLFKQHEFKTSSDSEVIVHLLEETYQGDLLDAMKKIIGLLDGMYAIAVTDGTSLVVARDPIGKKPLYYTRNGNTTYFASEKKALWNGQDDPIRLNPGDILKIDNNAGVEVHEGFHLQLPQIDIVDFRKAVEIYKEVLINAVKKRLTGLNESRIGVIFSGGIDSVLISKLLQREGKNIICYCTGTKESGDIIAARSVADDLGLELKMTIIEEDMVEAILPEVIRNVEESGLLQVEVAIPMY
;
A
#
# COMPACT_ATOMS: atom_id res chain seq x y z
N MET A 1 1.25 14.60 -1.27
CA MET A 1 1.38 13.14 -0.91
C MET A 1 1.99 12.93 0.48
N GLU A 2 2.53 13.96 1.10
CA GLU A 2 3.13 13.93 2.44
C GLU A 2 2.21 13.34 3.53
N HIS A 3 0.92 13.73 3.53
CA HIS A 3 -0.09 13.19 4.45
C HIS A 3 -0.19 11.65 4.47
N ARG A 4 0.31 10.95 3.43
CA ARG A 4 0.33 9.49 3.35
C ARG A 4 1.61 8.85 3.87
N GLY A 5 2.67 9.61 4.02
CA GLY A 5 3.98 9.12 4.45
C GLY A 5 4.84 10.26 4.96
N PRO A 6 4.63 10.69 6.21
CA PRO A 6 5.31 11.86 6.76
C PRO A 6 6.72 11.57 7.28
N ASP A 7 7.16 10.30 7.34
CA ASP A 7 8.39 9.96 8.07
C ASP A 7 9.66 10.28 7.29
N THR A 8 9.68 9.99 5.98
CA THR A 8 10.82 10.27 5.10
C THR A 8 10.39 10.42 3.66
N HIS A 9 11.17 11.19 2.88
CA HIS A 9 10.92 11.47 1.47
C HIS A 9 12.16 11.15 0.65
N GLY A 10 11.96 10.62 -0.56
CA GLY A 10 13.05 10.36 -1.46
C GLY A 10 12.66 10.50 -2.91
N VAL A 11 13.63 10.92 -3.72
CA VAL A 11 13.47 11.16 -5.14
C VAL A 11 14.66 10.56 -5.89
N TYR A 12 14.36 9.92 -7.01
CA TYR A 12 15.34 9.50 -8.01
C TYR A 12 15.14 10.33 -9.27
N LEU A 13 16.20 10.91 -9.79
CA LEU A 13 16.23 11.79 -10.96
C LEU A 13 17.35 11.33 -11.89
N ASP A 14 17.05 10.59 -12.95
CA ASP A 14 18.01 10.13 -13.96
C ASP A 14 19.38 9.64 -13.41
N GLY A 15 19.35 8.86 -12.32
CA GLY A 15 20.55 8.33 -11.65
C GLY A 15 20.95 9.06 -10.37
N LYS A 16 20.45 10.26 -10.13
CA LYS A 16 20.69 11.00 -8.88
C LYS A 16 19.64 10.60 -7.84
N LEU A 17 20.08 10.19 -6.65
CA LEU A 17 19.21 9.82 -5.53
C LEU A 17 19.32 10.89 -4.44
N ILE A 18 18.16 11.45 -4.05
CA ILE A 18 18.02 12.45 -2.99
C ILE A 18 17.09 11.89 -1.93
N ARG A 19 17.48 11.96 -0.67
CA ARG A 19 16.69 11.51 0.48
C ARG A 19 16.71 12.58 1.56
N VAL A 20 15.52 12.91 2.06
CA VAL A 20 15.33 13.97 3.07
C VAL A 20 14.30 13.51 4.11
N ARG A 21 14.26 14.21 5.25
CA ARG A 21 13.20 14.03 6.24
C ARG A 21 12.04 14.96 5.97
N GLU A 22 12.32 16.22 5.67
CA GLU A 22 11.31 17.23 5.41
C GLU A 22 11.18 17.46 3.90
N ILE A 23 9.97 17.48 3.37
CA ILE A 23 9.72 17.61 1.92
C ILE A 23 10.19 18.96 1.37
N GLU A 24 10.25 19.98 2.22
CA GLU A 24 10.75 21.32 1.88
C GLU A 24 12.21 21.30 1.44
N GLU A 25 13.01 20.38 1.96
CA GLU A 25 14.42 20.22 1.59
C GLU A 25 14.60 19.83 0.12
N LEU A 26 13.59 19.22 -0.51
CA LEU A 26 13.60 18.85 -1.93
C LEU A 26 13.45 20.05 -2.88
N ARG A 27 12.94 21.20 -2.43
CA ARG A 27 12.56 22.33 -3.30
C ARG A 27 13.71 22.94 -4.08
N GLY A 28 14.94 22.85 -3.59
CA GLY A 28 16.13 23.40 -4.25
C GLY A 28 16.74 22.49 -5.32
N ASP A 29 16.49 21.19 -5.24
CA ASP A 29 17.17 20.16 -6.04
C ASP A 29 16.39 19.66 -7.26
N LEU A 30 15.13 20.08 -7.43
CA LEU A 30 14.21 19.58 -8.46
C LEU A 30 14.16 20.47 -9.73
N SER A 31 15.12 21.36 -9.94
CA SER A 31 15.10 22.34 -11.04
C SER A 31 15.65 21.81 -12.37
N GLU A 32 16.20 20.60 -12.40
CA GLU A 32 16.76 20.01 -13.61
C GLU A 32 15.68 19.30 -14.43
N GLU A 33 15.70 19.46 -15.76
CA GLU A 33 14.89 18.65 -16.66
C GLU A 33 15.37 17.20 -16.57
N THR A 34 14.45 16.29 -16.20
CA THR A 34 14.74 14.86 -16.06
C THR A 34 13.86 14.07 -17.03
N ARG A 35 14.41 12.98 -17.54
CA ARG A 35 13.68 12.07 -18.41
C ARG A 35 12.79 11.13 -17.58
N ILE A 36 13.31 10.58 -16.49
CA ILE A 36 12.61 9.69 -15.57
C ILE A 36 12.83 10.16 -14.13
N SER A 37 11.74 10.35 -13.41
CA SER A 37 11.78 10.65 -11.99
C SER A 37 10.83 9.73 -11.21
N LEU A 38 11.28 9.28 -10.03
CA LEU A 38 10.49 8.53 -9.06
C LEU A 38 10.49 9.29 -7.74
N GLY A 39 9.33 9.51 -7.15
CA GLY A 39 9.18 10.13 -5.84
C GLY A 39 8.40 9.23 -4.88
N HIS A 40 8.83 9.17 -3.61
CA HIS A 40 8.17 8.39 -2.58
C HIS A 40 8.17 9.12 -1.23
N SER A 41 6.99 9.19 -0.61
CA SER A 41 6.79 9.61 0.78
C SER A 41 6.45 8.38 1.62
N ARG A 42 7.23 8.09 2.65
CA ARG A 42 7.16 6.85 3.41
C ARG A 42 6.45 7.03 4.74
N LEU A 43 5.52 6.10 5.02
CA LEU A 43 5.04 5.76 6.36
C LEU A 43 5.71 4.44 6.78
N THR A 44 6.42 4.46 7.90
CA THR A 44 7.17 3.29 8.38
C THR A 44 6.23 2.31 9.07
N ILE A 45 6.11 1.10 8.51
CA ILE A 45 5.37 -0.02 9.08
C ILE A 45 6.33 -1.15 9.42
N VAL A 46 7.13 -1.60 8.44
CA VAL A 46 8.17 -2.62 8.62
C VAL A 46 9.54 -2.01 8.34
N GLY A 47 10.52 -2.34 9.17
CA GLY A 47 11.89 -1.85 9.06
C GLY A 47 12.19 -0.65 9.96
N GLN A 48 13.33 0.01 9.72
CA GLN A 48 13.78 1.17 10.50
C GLN A 48 13.20 2.47 9.95
N GLU A 49 12.95 3.45 10.82
CA GLU A 49 12.48 4.79 10.44
C GLU A 49 13.45 5.50 9.46
N SER A 50 14.74 5.26 9.60
CA SER A 50 15.77 5.83 8.72
C SER A 50 15.77 5.27 7.29
N THR A 51 15.01 4.21 7.02
CA THR A 51 14.93 3.61 5.69
C THR A 51 14.13 4.50 4.76
N THR A 52 14.75 4.96 3.69
CA THR A 52 14.09 5.82 2.70
C THR A 52 14.15 5.17 1.32
N GLN A 53 13.02 5.21 0.60
CA GLN A 53 12.96 4.87 -0.82
C GLN A 53 13.38 6.08 -1.68
N PRO A 54 13.77 5.90 -2.96
CA PRO A 54 13.87 4.67 -3.75
C PRO A 54 14.98 3.69 -3.33
N TYR A 55 14.75 2.38 -3.57
CA TYR A 55 15.77 1.33 -3.45
C TYR A 55 16.56 1.22 -4.75
N ILE A 56 17.86 1.01 -4.64
CA ILE A 56 18.77 0.85 -5.78
C ILE A 56 19.33 -0.57 -5.75
N SER A 57 19.36 -1.26 -6.91
CA SER A 57 19.98 -2.58 -7.06
C SER A 57 21.47 -2.55 -6.71
N CYS A 58 22.06 -3.71 -6.41
CA CYS A 58 23.49 -3.79 -6.05
C CYS A 58 24.40 -3.30 -7.18
N ASP A 59 24.02 -3.51 -8.44
CA ASP A 59 24.75 -3.06 -9.61
C ASP A 59 24.44 -1.60 -10.02
N GLY A 60 23.55 -0.93 -9.29
CA GLY A 60 23.16 0.47 -9.50
C GLY A 60 22.26 0.73 -10.71
N LYS A 61 21.83 -0.31 -11.45
CA LYS A 61 21.09 -0.14 -12.70
C LYS A 61 19.59 0.11 -12.47
N LEU A 62 19.02 -0.43 -11.41
CA LEU A 62 17.59 -0.36 -11.14
C LEU A 62 17.31 0.56 -9.96
N ALA A 63 16.29 1.42 -10.13
CA ALA A 63 15.72 2.21 -9.05
C ALA A 63 14.24 1.84 -8.88
N LEU A 64 13.81 1.57 -7.63
CA LEU A 64 12.49 1.05 -7.31
C LEU A 64 11.84 1.84 -6.17
N ILE A 65 10.54 2.13 -6.34
CA ILE A 65 9.65 2.57 -5.26
C ILE A 65 8.50 1.58 -5.09
N HIS A 66 8.04 1.41 -3.85
CA HIS A 66 6.99 0.47 -3.46
C HIS A 66 6.07 1.11 -2.42
N ASN A 67 4.79 1.18 -2.74
CA ASN A 67 3.72 1.47 -1.79
C ASN A 67 3.00 0.17 -1.47
N GLY A 68 3.24 -0.40 -0.31
CA GLY A 68 2.63 -1.68 0.06
C GLY A 68 3.37 -2.44 1.16
N GLU A 69 3.04 -3.72 1.26
CA GLU A 69 3.62 -4.68 2.19
C GLU A 69 3.82 -6.03 1.48
N ILE A 70 4.99 -6.62 1.58
CA ILE A 70 5.31 -7.96 1.06
C ILE A 70 5.45 -8.93 2.22
N TYR A 71 4.42 -9.70 2.50
CA TYR A 71 4.35 -10.57 3.68
C TYR A 71 5.32 -11.75 3.64
N ASN A 72 5.67 -12.24 2.45
CA ASN A 72 6.59 -13.36 2.28
C ASN A 72 8.04 -12.94 2.02
N TYR A 73 8.43 -11.71 2.31
CA TYR A 73 9.75 -11.15 1.99
C TYR A 73 10.93 -11.99 2.53
N GLN A 74 10.80 -12.57 3.72
CA GLN A 74 11.84 -13.43 4.29
C GLN A 74 12.06 -14.70 3.46
N LYS A 75 10.95 -15.32 3.00
CA LYS A 75 11.02 -16.46 2.08
C LYS A 75 11.65 -16.06 0.76
N LEU A 76 11.26 -14.91 0.21
CA LEU A 76 11.83 -14.39 -1.04
C LEU A 76 13.34 -14.14 -0.92
N LYS A 77 13.81 -13.59 0.21
CA LYS A 77 15.25 -13.46 0.48
C LYS A 77 16.01 -14.79 0.41
N SER A 78 15.41 -15.87 0.87
CA SER A 78 16.02 -17.21 0.83
C SER A 78 16.01 -17.86 -0.57
N LEU A 79 15.25 -17.31 -1.52
CA LEU A 79 15.19 -17.76 -2.91
C LEU A 79 16.17 -17.05 -3.83
N LEU A 80 16.82 -15.97 -3.37
CA LEU A 80 17.84 -15.27 -4.14
C LEU A 80 19.05 -16.16 -4.37
N PHE A 81 19.49 -16.26 -5.63
CA PHE A 81 20.62 -17.09 -6.03
C PHE A 81 21.98 -16.43 -5.81
N LYS A 82 22.03 -15.09 -5.96
CA LYS A 82 23.23 -14.30 -5.75
C LYS A 82 23.27 -13.76 -4.33
N GLN A 83 24.47 -13.47 -3.86
CA GLN A 83 24.65 -12.74 -2.62
C GLN A 83 24.36 -11.26 -2.88
N HIS A 84 23.28 -10.75 -2.31
CA HIS A 84 22.88 -9.35 -2.36
C HIS A 84 23.21 -8.64 -1.04
N GLU A 85 23.62 -7.39 -1.12
CA GLU A 85 23.83 -6.53 0.04
C GLU A 85 22.52 -5.81 0.38
N PHE A 86 21.80 -6.32 1.38
CA PHE A 86 20.62 -5.65 1.92
C PHE A 86 21.04 -4.47 2.81
N LYS A 87 20.61 -3.28 2.44
CA LYS A 87 20.91 -2.03 3.18
C LYS A 87 19.90 -1.73 4.26
N THR A 88 18.76 -2.41 4.22
CA THR A 88 17.64 -2.17 5.13
C THR A 88 17.02 -3.46 5.63
N SER A 89 16.21 -3.36 6.66
CA SER A 89 15.35 -4.46 7.14
C SER A 89 13.93 -4.40 6.56
N SER A 90 13.67 -3.53 5.59
CA SER A 90 12.37 -3.39 4.95
C SER A 90 12.01 -4.63 4.13
N ASP A 91 10.75 -4.97 4.11
CA ASP A 91 10.15 -5.99 3.24
C ASP A 91 10.24 -5.64 1.76
N SER A 92 10.29 -4.35 1.44
CA SER A 92 10.27 -3.82 0.08
C SER A 92 11.58 -4.03 -0.68
N GLU A 93 12.72 -4.05 0.01
CA GLU A 93 14.04 -4.12 -0.63
C GLU A 93 14.27 -5.43 -1.40
N VAL A 94 13.64 -6.52 -0.97
CA VAL A 94 13.74 -7.81 -1.68
C VAL A 94 13.25 -7.73 -3.13
N ILE A 95 12.33 -6.81 -3.43
CA ILE A 95 11.76 -6.66 -4.78
C ILE A 95 12.84 -6.22 -5.78
N VAL A 96 13.67 -5.23 -5.40
CA VAL A 96 14.72 -4.73 -6.31
C VAL A 96 15.78 -5.80 -6.57
N HIS A 97 16.09 -6.65 -5.59
CA HIS A 97 17.06 -7.75 -5.76
C HIS A 97 16.49 -8.90 -6.60
N LEU A 98 15.20 -9.24 -6.47
CA LEU A 98 14.55 -10.19 -7.37
C LEU A 98 14.53 -9.69 -8.82
N LEU A 99 14.27 -8.40 -9.02
CA LEU A 99 14.34 -7.77 -10.34
C LEU A 99 15.79 -7.82 -10.88
N GLU A 100 16.78 -7.50 -10.06
CA GLU A 100 18.21 -7.54 -10.45
C GLU A 100 18.64 -8.93 -10.93
N GLU A 101 18.13 -10.02 -10.33
CA GLU A 101 18.41 -11.40 -10.78
C GLU A 101 17.72 -11.77 -12.09
N THR A 102 16.55 -11.22 -12.34
CA THR A 102 15.71 -11.57 -13.51
C THR A 102 15.88 -10.62 -14.68
N TYR A 103 16.46 -9.43 -14.45
CA TYR A 103 16.63 -8.39 -15.46
C TYR A 103 17.72 -8.75 -16.47
N GLN A 104 17.33 -8.79 -17.75
CA GLN A 104 18.21 -9.04 -18.90
C GLN A 104 18.05 -7.97 -19.99
N GLY A 105 17.81 -6.72 -19.60
CA GLY A 105 17.60 -5.61 -20.51
C GLY A 105 16.13 -5.29 -20.84
N ASP A 106 15.18 -6.06 -20.29
CA ASP A 106 13.73 -5.79 -20.40
C ASP A 106 13.08 -5.82 -19.00
N LEU A 107 12.67 -4.65 -18.53
CA LEU A 107 12.01 -4.51 -17.22
C LEU A 107 10.63 -5.15 -17.16
N LEU A 108 9.88 -5.16 -18.27
CA LEU A 108 8.56 -5.79 -18.31
C LEU A 108 8.67 -7.30 -18.14
N ASP A 109 9.63 -7.91 -18.84
CA ASP A 109 9.89 -9.35 -18.72
C ASP A 109 10.37 -9.70 -17.28
N ALA A 110 11.28 -8.91 -16.72
CA ALA A 110 11.73 -9.08 -15.35
C ALA A 110 10.57 -8.97 -14.34
N MET A 111 9.71 -7.96 -14.49
CA MET A 111 8.55 -7.78 -13.61
C MET A 111 7.56 -8.95 -13.74
N LYS A 112 7.27 -9.42 -14.95
CA LYS A 112 6.37 -10.58 -15.17
C LYS A 112 6.87 -11.86 -14.50
N LYS A 113 8.20 -12.06 -14.43
CA LYS A 113 8.81 -13.24 -13.77
C LYS A 113 8.66 -13.20 -12.25
N ILE A 114 8.67 -12.03 -11.62
CA ILE A 114 8.67 -11.93 -10.16
C ILE A 114 7.29 -11.67 -9.56
N ILE A 115 6.38 -11.03 -10.32
CA ILE A 115 5.13 -10.49 -9.73
C ILE A 115 4.24 -11.58 -9.13
N GLY A 116 4.23 -12.79 -9.73
CA GLY A 116 3.51 -13.94 -9.20
C GLY A 116 4.14 -14.60 -7.97
N LEU A 117 5.36 -14.20 -7.58
CA LEU A 117 6.03 -14.67 -6.37
C LEU A 117 5.67 -13.83 -5.15
N LEU A 118 5.18 -12.61 -5.35
CA LEU A 118 4.91 -11.65 -4.30
C LEU A 118 3.58 -11.96 -3.58
N ASP A 119 3.65 -12.27 -2.30
CA ASP A 119 2.47 -12.40 -1.43
C ASP A 119 2.33 -11.10 -0.62
N GLY A 120 1.47 -10.21 -1.09
CA GLY A 120 1.35 -8.88 -0.50
C GLY A 120 0.28 -8.00 -1.14
N MET A 121 0.30 -6.75 -0.77
CA MET A 121 -0.46 -5.67 -1.40
C MET A 121 0.53 -4.59 -1.86
N TYR A 122 0.46 -4.20 -3.13
CA TYR A 122 1.51 -3.34 -3.67
C TYR A 122 1.08 -2.47 -4.86
N ALA A 123 1.72 -1.32 -4.94
CA ALA A 123 1.94 -0.55 -6.15
C ALA A 123 3.45 -0.35 -6.27
N ILE A 124 4.06 -0.89 -7.31
CA ILE A 124 5.50 -0.91 -7.54
C ILE A 124 5.82 -0.08 -8.77
N ALA A 125 6.85 0.75 -8.72
CA ALA A 125 7.42 1.36 -9.92
C ALA A 125 8.92 1.14 -9.93
N VAL A 126 9.47 0.74 -11.08
CA VAL A 126 10.88 0.46 -11.28
C VAL A 126 11.36 1.02 -12.61
N THR A 127 12.57 1.57 -12.62
CA THR A 127 13.23 2.06 -13.82
C THR A 127 14.65 1.54 -13.93
N ASP A 128 15.11 1.35 -15.18
CA ASP A 128 16.50 1.10 -15.55
C ASP A 128 17.19 2.34 -16.13
N GLY A 129 16.57 3.53 -15.97
CA GLY A 129 17.02 4.79 -16.56
C GLY A 129 16.63 4.97 -18.03
N THR A 130 16.08 3.95 -18.70
CA THR A 130 15.61 4.04 -20.10
C THR A 130 14.13 3.79 -20.25
N SER A 131 13.58 2.94 -19.42
CA SER A 131 12.14 2.61 -19.37
C SER A 131 11.65 2.63 -17.93
N LEU A 132 10.34 2.70 -17.78
CA LEU A 132 9.65 2.66 -16.50
C LEU A 132 8.55 1.59 -16.57
N VAL A 133 8.53 0.71 -15.57
CA VAL A 133 7.48 -0.29 -15.40
C VAL A 133 6.79 -0.08 -14.06
N VAL A 134 5.46 -0.05 -14.10
CA VAL A 134 4.62 0.16 -12.91
C VAL A 134 3.63 -1.00 -12.80
N ALA A 135 3.54 -1.63 -11.64
CA ALA A 135 2.69 -2.80 -11.41
C ALA A 135 1.78 -2.62 -10.21
N ARG A 136 0.57 -3.20 -10.29
CA ARG A 136 -0.43 -3.15 -9.23
C ARG A 136 -0.78 -4.55 -8.74
N ASP A 137 -1.03 -4.69 -7.42
CA ASP A 137 -1.38 -5.98 -6.82
C ASP A 137 -2.66 -6.59 -7.41
N PRO A 138 -2.80 -7.93 -7.41
CA PRO A 138 -3.87 -8.64 -8.10
C PRO A 138 -5.28 -8.42 -7.49
N ILE A 139 -5.37 -7.86 -6.28
CA ILE A 139 -6.63 -7.47 -5.64
C ILE A 139 -6.90 -5.98 -5.88
N GLY A 140 -5.85 -5.20 -6.24
CA GLY A 140 -5.91 -3.76 -6.38
C GLY A 140 -6.08 -3.03 -5.06
N LYS A 141 -5.52 -3.60 -3.97
CA LYS A 141 -5.61 -3.01 -2.63
C LYS A 141 -4.91 -1.67 -2.57
N LYS A 142 -3.72 -1.55 -3.18
CA LYS A 142 -3.03 -0.27 -3.29
C LYS A 142 -3.56 0.49 -4.52
N PRO A 143 -3.92 1.78 -4.35
CA PRO A 143 -4.35 2.59 -5.48
C PRO A 143 -3.17 2.95 -6.39
N LEU A 144 -3.44 3.01 -7.69
CA LEU A 144 -2.46 3.39 -8.69
C LEU A 144 -3.19 3.99 -9.90
N TYR A 145 -2.83 5.21 -10.24
CA TYR A 145 -3.40 5.97 -11.34
C TYR A 145 -2.30 6.48 -12.25
N TYR A 146 -2.62 6.70 -13.51
CA TYR A 146 -1.73 7.33 -14.48
C TYR A 146 -2.50 8.27 -15.39
N THR A 147 -1.81 9.23 -15.96
CA THR A 147 -2.32 10.17 -16.98
C THR A 147 -1.19 10.56 -17.90
N ARG A 148 -1.53 11.03 -19.09
CA ARG A 148 -0.59 11.56 -20.07
C ARG A 148 -0.90 13.03 -20.34
N ASN A 149 0.15 13.84 -20.40
CA ASN A 149 0.07 15.23 -20.82
C ASN A 149 1.19 15.51 -21.82
N GLY A 150 0.85 15.65 -23.10
CA GLY A 150 1.83 15.79 -24.18
C GLY A 150 2.77 14.59 -24.27
N ASN A 151 4.05 14.83 -24.10
CA ASN A 151 5.10 13.81 -24.14
C ASN A 151 5.52 13.31 -22.75
N THR A 152 4.74 13.61 -21.71
CA THR A 152 5.03 13.18 -20.35
C THR A 152 3.92 12.30 -19.83
N THR A 153 4.29 11.14 -19.27
CA THR A 153 3.37 10.26 -18.54
C THR A 153 3.63 10.38 -17.05
N TYR A 154 2.57 10.59 -16.30
CA TYR A 154 2.58 10.70 -14.84
C TYR A 154 1.87 9.50 -14.22
N PHE A 155 2.32 9.07 -13.05
CA PHE A 155 1.62 8.09 -12.24
C PHE A 155 1.66 8.49 -10.76
N ALA A 156 0.64 8.09 -10.00
CA ALA A 156 0.55 8.38 -8.58
C ALA A 156 -0.38 7.41 -7.85
N SER A 157 -0.26 7.37 -6.53
CA SER A 157 -1.19 6.66 -5.66
C SER A 157 -2.53 7.38 -5.47
N GLU A 158 -2.63 8.67 -5.82
CA GLU A 158 -3.83 9.48 -5.68
C GLU A 158 -4.13 10.26 -6.96
N LYS A 159 -5.42 10.35 -7.33
CA LYS A 159 -5.86 11.09 -8.52
C LYS A 159 -5.51 12.57 -8.44
N LYS A 160 -5.68 13.18 -7.25
CA LYS A 160 -5.45 14.62 -7.05
C LYS A 160 -4.00 15.03 -7.32
N ALA A 161 -3.05 14.12 -7.19
CA ALA A 161 -1.66 14.36 -7.55
C ALA A 161 -1.44 14.45 -9.07
N LEU A 162 -2.41 13.97 -9.86
CA LEU A 162 -2.38 13.94 -11.32
C LEU A 162 -3.34 14.95 -11.97
N TRP A 163 -4.10 15.71 -11.19
CA TRP A 163 -5.01 16.73 -11.72
C TRP A 163 -4.23 17.93 -12.24
N ASN A 164 -3.83 17.81 -13.48
CA ASN A 164 -3.15 18.90 -14.23
C ASN A 164 -4.11 19.67 -15.17
N GLY A 165 -5.40 19.39 -15.11
CA GLY A 165 -6.47 20.12 -15.79
C GLY A 165 -6.77 19.67 -17.22
N GLN A 166 -6.20 18.59 -17.74
CA GLN A 166 -6.46 18.12 -19.11
C GLN A 166 -7.27 16.83 -19.19
N ASP A 167 -6.80 15.74 -18.60
CA ASP A 167 -7.48 14.45 -18.68
C ASP A 167 -7.68 13.84 -17.28
N ASP A 168 -8.79 13.13 -17.10
CA ASP A 168 -9.02 12.37 -15.88
C ASP A 168 -8.00 11.24 -15.75
N PRO A 169 -7.34 11.09 -14.59
CA PRO A 169 -6.41 10.00 -14.35
C PRO A 169 -7.06 8.63 -14.48
N ILE A 170 -6.43 7.76 -15.24
CA ILE A 170 -6.87 6.39 -15.47
C ILE A 170 -6.38 5.51 -14.32
N ARG A 171 -7.25 4.72 -13.73
CA ARG A 171 -6.89 3.73 -12.72
C ARG A 171 -6.32 2.49 -13.40
N LEU A 172 -5.10 2.09 -13.02
CA LEU A 172 -4.56 0.80 -13.47
C LEU A 172 -5.36 -0.34 -12.84
N ASN A 173 -5.77 -1.34 -13.65
CA ASN A 173 -6.54 -2.46 -13.14
C ASN A 173 -5.74 -3.33 -12.16
N PRO A 174 -6.42 -4.04 -11.25
CA PRO A 174 -5.75 -5.02 -10.39
C PRO A 174 -5.01 -6.07 -11.21
N GLY A 175 -3.75 -6.34 -10.86
CA GLY A 175 -2.92 -7.33 -11.52
C GLY A 175 -2.25 -6.89 -12.80
N ASP A 176 -2.57 -5.71 -13.35
CA ASP A 176 -1.97 -5.20 -14.58
C ASP A 176 -0.60 -4.54 -14.34
N ILE A 177 0.17 -4.48 -15.41
CA ILE A 177 1.48 -3.83 -15.51
C ILE A 177 1.41 -2.74 -16.58
N LEU A 178 1.82 -1.54 -16.22
CA LEU A 178 1.99 -0.40 -17.12
C LEU A 178 3.46 -0.29 -17.50
N LYS A 179 3.78 -0.32 -18.80
CA LYS A 179 5.11 0.02 -19.33
C LYS A 179 5.07 1.40 -19.95
N ILE A 180 6.05 2.23 -19.62
CA ILE A 180 6.24 3.57 -20.16
C ILE A 180 7.60 3.59 -20.83
N ASP A 181 7.62 3.86 -22.14
CA ASP A 181 8.82 3.91 -22.94
C ASP A 181 9.48 5.31 -22.97
N ASN A 182 10.62 5.41 -23.66
CA ASN A 182 11.39 6.66 -23.78
C ASN A 182 10.64 7.81 -24.51
N ASN A 183 9.54 7.50 -25.20
CA ASN A 183 8.72 8.50 -25.89
C ASN A 183 7.43 8.79 -25.10
N ALA A 184 7.40 8.44 -23.83
CA ALA A 184 6.21 8.48 -22.94
C ALA A 184 5.02 7.69 -23.53
N GLY A 185 5.29 6.74 -24.42
CA GLY A 185 4.32 5.76 -24.88
C GLY A 185 3.90 4.86 -23.72
N VAL A 186 2.61 4.58 -23.64
CA VAL A 186 2.01 3.80 -22.56
C VAL A 186 1.44 2.51 -23.12
N GLU A 187 1.88 1.39 -22.57
CA GLU A 187 1.36 0.08 -22.89
C GLU A 187 0.90 -0.61 -21.58
N VAL A 188 -0.35 -1.10 -21.57
CA VAL A 188 -0.88 -1.89 -20.46
C VAL A 188 -0.75 -3.38 -20.83
N HIS A 189 -0.14 -4.14 -19.94
CA HIS A 189 0.08 -5.57 -20.09
C HIS A 189 -0.59 -6.32 -18.96
N GLU A 190 -1.05 -7.54 -19.27
CA GLU A 190 -1.45 -8.48 -18.24
C GLU A 190 -0.22 -8.90 -17.41
N GLY A 191 -0.35 -8.78 -16.07
CA GLY A 191 0.64 -9.24 -15.13
C GLY A 191 0.18 -10.52 -14.42
N PHE A 192 -0.15 -10.43 -13.13
CA PHE A 192 -0.61 -11.55 -12.34
C PHE A 192 -2.05 -11.34 -11.87
N HIS A 193 -2.96 -12.16 -12.36
CA HIS A 193 -4.37 -12.15 -11.99
C HIS A 193 -4.72 -13.39 -11.16
N LEU A 194 -5.50 -13.18 -10.10
CA LEU A 194 -6.03 -14.29 -9.30
C LEU A 194 -7.08 -15.04 -10.10
N GLN A 195 -6.85 -16.34 -10.24
CA GLN A 195 -7.86 -17.22 -10.80
C GLN A 195 -8.76 -17.73 -9.67
N LEU A 196 -10.07 -17.59 -9.83
CA LEU A 196 -11.02 -18.19 -8.89
C LEU A 196 -10.94 -19.71 -9.04
N PRO A 197 -10.68 -20.46 -7.95
CA PRO A 197 -10.68 -21.90 -8.00
C PRO A 197 -12.09 -22.42 -8.29
N GLN A 198 -12.18 -23.63 -8.87
CA GLN A 198 -13.46 -24.31 -8.93
C GLN A 198 -13.97 -24.59 -7.52
N ILE A 199 -15.28 -24.42 -7.31
CA ILE A 199 -15.93 -24.71 -6.02
C ILE A 199 -16.01 -26.24 -5.91
N ASP A 200 -15.19 -26.79 -5.03
CA ASP A 200 -15.12 -28.24 -4.74
C ASP A 200 -15.52 -28.58 -3.30
N ILE A 201 -15.78 -27.56 -2.47
CA ILE A 201 -16.14 -27.74 -1.06
C ILE A 201 -17.64 -27.57 -0.92
N VAL A 202 -18.34 -28.70 -0.73
CA VAL A 202 -19.80 -28.74 -0.54
C VAL A 202 -20.21 -29.00 0.92
N ASP A 203 -19.28 -29.46 1.78
CA ASP A 203 -19.52 -29.69 3.19
C ASP A 203 -19.30 -28.40 3.99
N PHE A 204 -20.35 -27.92 4.67
CA PHE A 204 -20.31 -26.68 5.43
C PHE A 204 -19.26 -26.70 6.57
N ARG A 205 -19.15 -27.83 7.30
CA ARG A 205 -18.20 -27.92 8.42
C ARG A 205 -16.76 -27.83 7.91
N LYS A 206 -16.46 -28.54 6.82
CA LYS A 206 -15.16 -28.47 6.16
C LYS A 206 -14.85 -27.06 5.66
N ALA A 207 -15.84 -26.37 5.08
CA ALA A 207 -15.70 -24.99 4.65
C ALA A 207 -15.35 -24.05 5.82
N VAL A 208 -16.03 -24.20 6.95
CA VAL A 208 -15.77 -23.42 8.18
C VAL A 208 -14.35 -23.65 8.71
N GLU A 209 -13.88 -24.91 8.74
CA GLU A 209 -12.51 -25.22 9.19
C GLU A 209 -11.47 -24.58 8.29
N ILE A 210 -11.61 -24.70 6.97
CA ILE A 210 -10.69 -24.09 6.01
C ILE A 210 -10.72 -22.56 6.13
N TYR A 211 -11.90 -21.96 6.20
CA TYR A 211 -12.04 -20.51 6.35
C TYR A 211 -11.35 -20.00 7.62
N LYS A 212 -11.53 -20.71 8.74
CA LYS A 212 -10.87 -20.40 10.01
C LYS A 212 -9.34 -20.41 9.89
N GLU A 213 -8.77 -21.44 9.27
CA GLU A 213 -7.33 -21.54 9.06
C GLU A 213 -6.80 -20.41 8.15
N VAL A 214 -7.48 -20.15 7.05
CA VAL A 214 -7.12 -19.08 6.11
C VAL A 214 -7.16 -17.72 6.81
N LEU A 215 -8.19 -17.45 7.60
CA LEU A 215 -8.33 -16.18 8.32
C LEU A 215 -7.24 -16.01 9.40
N ILE A 216 -6.96 -17.04 10.18
CA ILE A 216 -5.88 -17.03 11.18
C ILE A 216 -4.54 -16.75 10.48
N ASN A 217 -4.25 -17.44 9.40
CA ASN A 217 -3.02 -17.26 8.64
C ASN A 217 -2.94 -15.85 8.00
N ALA A 218 -4.05 -15.30 7.54
CA ALA A 218 -4.11 -13.94 7.01
C ALA A 218 -3.77 -12.89 8.08
N VAL A 219 -4.26 -13.06 9.33
CA VAL A 219 -3.90 -12.20 10.45
C VAL A 219 -2.42 -12.36 10.80
N LYS A 220 -1.93 -13.60 10.95
CA LYS A 220 -0.51 -13.87 11.27
C LYS A 220 0.46 -13.27 10.27
N LYS A 221 0.17 -13.39 8.98
CA LYS A 221 0.99 -12.77 7.92
C LYS A 221 1.16 -11.26 8.13
N ARG A 222 0.10 -10.56 8.50
CA ARG A 222 0.12 -9.11 8.72
C ARG A 222 0.84 -8.68 9.99
N LEU A 223 1.08 -9.61 10.90
CA LEU A 223 1.88 -9.39 12.10
C LEU A 223 3.37 -9.65 11.88
N THR A 224 3.74 -10.26 10.74
CA THR A 224 5.14 -10.58 10.42
C THR A 224 5.93 -9.29 10.23
N GLY A 225 7.02 -9.16 10.99
CA GLY A 225 7.89 -7.96 10.93
C GLY A 225 7.40 -6.76 11.72
N LEU A 226 6.19 -6.83 12.34
CA LEU A 226 5.72 -5.79 13.24
C LEU A 226 6.33 -5.97 14.63
N ASN A 227 7.09 -4.95 15.06
CA ASN A 227 7.70 -4.92 16.40
C ASN A 227 6.73 -4.41 17.48
N GLU A 228 5.65 -3.73 17.08
CA GLU A 228 4.68 -3.14 17.99
C GLU A 228 3.92 -4.24 18.73
N SER A 229 3.93 -4.14 20.06
CA SER A 229 3.11 -4.98 20.93
C SER A 229 1.65 -4.51 21.00
N ARG A 230 1.38 -3.25 20.62
CA ARG A 230 0.11 -2.56 20.76
C ARG A 230 -0.47 -2.23 19.39
N ILE A 231 -1.73 -2.64 19.14
CA ILE A 231 -2.39 -2.47 17.84
C ILE A 231 -3.74 -1.77 18.04
N GLY A 232 -3.99 -0.72 17.25
CA GLY A 232 -5.28 -0.08 17.13
C GLY A 232 -6.22 -0.88 16.22
N VAL A 233 -7.48 -1.04 16.63
CA VAL A 233 -8.52 -1.71 15.84
C VAL A 233 -9.70 -0.76 15.67
N ILE A 234 -10.11 -0.49 14.42
CA ILE A 234 -11.39 0.17 14.15
C ILE A 234 -12.49 -0.83 14.51
N PHE A 235 -13.35 -0.46 15.47
CA PHE A 235 -14.20 -1.41 16.16
C PHE A 235 -15.66 -0.92 16.21
N SER A 236 -16.52 -1.52 15.39
CA SER A 236 -17.96 -1.24 15.38
C SER A 236 -18.77 -2.17 16.30
N GLY A 237 -18.12 -3.16 16.96
CA GLY A 237 -18.85 -4.23 17.69
C GLY A 237 -19.48 -5.27 16.77
N GLY A 238 -19.37 -5.11 15.45
CA GLY A 238 -19.78 -6.10 14.46
C GLY A 238 -18.87 -7.33 14.42
N ILE A 239 -19.35 -8.44 13.86
CA ILE A 239 -18.69 -9.73 13.86
C ILE A 239 -17.26 -9.68 13.33
N ASP A 240 -16.99 -8.91 12.27
CA ASP A 240 -15.67 -8.83 11.64
C ASP A 240 -14.65 -8.18 12.56
N SER A 241 -14.97 -7.01 13.14
CA SER A 241 -14.09 -6.29 14.05
C SER A 241 -13.84 -7.06 15.34
N VAL A 242 -14.87 -7.75 15.86
CA VAL A 242 -14.76 -8.62 17.05
C VAL A 242 -13.84 -9.80 16.77
N LEU A 243 -14.04 -10.47 15.62
CA LEU A 243 -13.23 -11.64 15.25
C LEU A 243 -11.75 -11.28 15.08
N ILE A 244 -11.47 -10.18 14.37
CA ILE A 244 -10.09 -9.67 14.22
C ILE A 244 -9.48 -9.34 15.58
N SER A 245 -10.22 -8.63 16.45
CA SER A 245 -9.75 -8.30 17.81
C SER A 245 -9.38 -9.55 18.62
N LYS A 246 -10.22 -10.58 18.57
CA LYS A 246 -9.93 -11.85 19.26
C LYS A 246 -8.75 -12.61 18.69
N LEU A 247 -8.58 -12.58 17.36
CA LEU A 247 -7.41 -13.19 16.72
C LEU A 247 -6.11 -12.45 17.11
N LEU A 248 -6.12 -11.13 17.14
CA LEU A 248 -4.96 -10.34 17.57
C LEU A 248 -4.59 -10.61 19.05
N GLN A 249 -5.59 -10.68 19.95
CA GLN A 249 -5.35 -11.05 21.35
C GLN A 249 -4.74 -12.45 21.46
N ARG A 250 -5.25 -13.43 20.69
CA ARG A 250 -4.72 -14.79 20.64
C ARG A 250 -3.25 -14.85 20.19
N GLU A 251 -2.86 -13.95 19.29
CA GLU A 251 -1.46 -13.81 18.84
C GLU A 251 -0.61 -12.95 19.83
N GLY A 252 -1.11 -12.69 21.03
CA GLY A 252 -0.38 -12.00 22.11
C GLY A 252 -0.27 -10.48 21.94
N LYS A 253 -1.06 -9.88 21.05
CA LYS A 253 -1.05 -8.42 20.86
C LYS A 253 -1.96 -7.74 21.87
N ASN A 254 -1.50 -6.61 22.41
CA ASN A 254 -2.32 -5.68 23.19
C ASN A 254 -3.11 -4.79 22.22
N ILE A 255 -4.44 -4.79 22.32
CA ILE A 255 -5.29 -4.06 21.39
C ILE A 255 -6.00 -2.90 22.08
N ILE A 256 -6.16 -1.81 21.34
CA ILE A 256 -7.04 -0.71 21.67
C ILE A 256 -8.07 -0.61 20.58
N CYS A 257 -9.33 -0.73 20.94
CA CYS A 257 -10.44 -0.56 20.04
C CYS A 257 -10.81 0.93 19.91
N TYR A 258 -11.06 1.39 18.69
CA TYR A 258 -11.50 2.75 18.39
C TYR A 258 -12.85 2.70 17.68
N CYS A 259 -13.81 3.46 18.16
CA CYS A 259 -15.11 3.59 17.55
C CYS A 259 -15.49 5.07 17.45
N THR A 260 -15.99 5.46 16.28
CA THR A 260 -16.41 6.85 16.02
C THR A 260 -17.83 6.82 15.46
N GLY A 261 -18.68 7.72 15.91
CA GLY A 261 -20.06 7.83 15.45
C GLY A 261 -20.86 8.82 16.26
N THR A 262 -22.13 9.02 15.89
CA THR A 262 -23.06 9.83 16.68
C THR A 262 -23.43 9.10 17.97
N LYS A 263 -23.85 9.83 19.01
CA LYS A 263 -24.18 9.28 20.32
C LYS A 263 -25.23 8.15 20.26
N GLU A 264 -26.13 8.22 19.29
CA GLU A 264 -27.25 7.28 19.11
C GLU A 264 -26.97 6.24 18.01
N SER A 265 -25.81 6.26 17.39
CA SER A 265 -25.48 5.30 16.32
C SER A 265 -25.43 3.87 16.87
N GLY A 266 -25.93 2.93 16.05
CA GLY A 266 -25.90 1.51 16.38
C GLY A 266 -24.49 1.00 16.66
N ASP A 267 -23.49 1.52 15.93
CA ASP A 267 -22.09 1.14 16.10
C ASP A 267 -21.51 1.56 17.46
N ILE A 268 -21.81 2.77 17.94
CA ILE A 268 -21.37 3.23 19.27
C ILE A 268 -21.98 2.37 20.38
N ILE A 269 -23.28 2.05 20.25
CA ILE A 269 -24.01 1.24 21.23
C ILE A 269 -23.46 -0.20 21.24
N ALA A 270 -23.30 -0.81 20.07
CA ALA A 270 -22.79 -2.17 19.91
C ALA A 270 -21.34 -2.27 20.36
N ALA A 271 -20.47 -1.34 19.92
CA ALA A 271 -19.05 -1.32 20.30
C ALA A 271 -18.85 -1.27 21.82
N ARG A 272 -19.62 -0.43 22.52
CA ARG A 272 -19.58 -0.32 23.98
C ARG A 272 -19.96 -1.64 24.65
N SER A 273 -21.15 -2.18 24.31
CA SER A 273 -21.63 -3.42 24.91
C SER A 273 -20.68 -4.58 24.69
N VAL A 274 -20.20 -4.76 23.45
CA VAL A 274 -19.32 -5.88 23.10
C VAL A 274 -17.91 -5.72 23.69
N ALA A 275 -17.39 -4.49 23.74
CA ALA A 275 -16.11 -4.25 24.38
C ALA A 275 -16.13 -4.54 25.88
N ASP A 276 -17.19 -4.13 26.58
CA ASP A 276 -17.43 -4.44 28.02
C ASP A 276 -17.51 -5.95 28.24
N ASP A 277 -18.31 -6.67 27.44
CA ASP A 277 -18.48 -8.13 27.52
C ASP A 277 -17.15 -8.91 27.30
N LEU A 278 -16.29 -8.36 26.45
CA LEU A 278 -15.05 -9.01 26.06
C LEU A 278 -13.81 -8.49 26.83
N GLY A 279 -13.98 -7.49 27.70
CA GLY A 279 -12.89 -6.87 28.44
C GLY A 279 -11.87 -6.17 27.53
N LEU A 280 -12.33 -5.47 26.48
CA LEU A 280 -11.50 -4.75 25.53
C LEU A 280 -11.37 -3.28 25.93
N GLU A 281 -10.16 -2.73 25.82
CA GLU A 281 -9.96 -1.27 25.93
C GLU A 281 -10.64 -0.59 24.75
N LEU A 282 -11.66 0.25 24.99
CA LEU A 282 -12.41 0.97 23.96
C LEU A 282 -12.25 2.49 24.12
N LYS A 283 -11.83 3.15 23.06
CA LYS A 283 -11.86 4.60 22.93
C LYS A 283 -12.94 5.01 21.93
N MET A 284 -13.79 5.92 22.35
CA MET A 284 -14.91 6.39 21.53
C MET A 284 -14.79 7.88 21.25
N THR A 285 -15.06 8.27 20.01
CA THR A 285 -15.22 9.66 19.59
C THR A 285 -16.65 9.87 19.16
N ILE A 286 -17.35 10.79 19.80
CA ILE A 286 -18.70 11.18 19.43
C ILE A 286 -18.62 12.32 18.42
N ILE A 287 -19.23 12.11 17.26
CA ILE A 287 -19.29 13.10 16.18
C ILE A 287 -20.54 13.98 16.38
N GLU A 288 -20.32 15.29 16.31
CA GLU A 288 -21.35 16.31 16.30
C GLU A 288 -21.44 16.99 14.94
N GLU A 289 -22.53 17.67 14.64
CA GLU A 289 -22.81 18.21 13.29
C GLU A 289 -21.77 19.26 12.85
N ASP A 290 -21.36 20.14 13.76
CA ASP A 290 -20.34 21.14 13.53
C ASP A 290 -18.96 20.54 13.22
N MET A 291 -18.64 19.41 13.80
CA MET A 291 -17.42 18.65 13.47
C MET A 291 -17.47 18.14 12.03
N VAL A 292 -18.62 17.60 11.60
CA VAL A 292 -18.79 17.13 10.23
C VAL A 292 -18.64 18.25 9.22
N GLU A 293 -19.27 19.39 9.47
CA GLU A 293 -19.14 20.57 8.59
C GLU A 293 -17.67 21.04 8.47
N ALA A 294 -16.93 21.03 9.56
CA ALA A 294 -15.55 21.46 9.59
C ALA A 294 -14.61 20.56 8.78
N ILE A 295 -14.80 19.22 8.85
CA ILE A 295 -13.89 18.25 8.21
C ILE A 295 -14.31 17.85 6.81
N LEU A 296 -15.58 18.07 6.41
CA LEU A 296 -16.15 17.58 5.16
C LEU A 296 -15.33 17.95 3.89
N PRO A 297 -14.83 19.18 3.72
CA PRO A 297 -14.01 19.51 2.55
C PRO A 297 -12.73 18.68 2.45
N GLU A 298 -12.12 18.38 3.59
CA GLU A 298 -10.89 17.60 3.63
C GLU A 298 -11.15 16.12 3.45
N VAL A 299 -12.24 15.59 4.02
CA VAL A 299 -12.70 14.23 3.76
C VAL A 299 -12.93 14.00 2.26
N ILE A 300 -13.68 14.88 1.58
CA ILE A 300 -13.93 14.79 0.14
C ILE A 300 -12.61 14.83 -0.64
N ARG A 301 -11.69 15.73 -0.28
CA ARG A 301 -10.37 15.83 -0.89
C ARG A 301 -9.54 14.54 -0.71
N ASN A 302 -9.62 13.90 0.44
CA ASN A 302 -8.85 12.70 0.74
C ASN A 302 -9.44 11.45 0.11
N VAL A 303 -10.77 11.35 0.05
CA VAL A 303 -11.48 10.24 -0.60
C VAL A 303 -11.40 10.34 -2.12
N GLU A 304 -11.27 11.56 -2.67
CA GLU A 304 -11.27 11.85 -4.12
C GLU A 304 -12.56 11.44 -4.83
N GLU A 305 -13.64 11.30 -4.06
CA GLU A 305 -14.98 10.92 -4.51
C GLU A 305 -16.00 11.87 -3.87
N SER A 306 -17.06 12.16 -4.60
CA SER A 306 -18.15 13.03 -4.12
C SER A 306 -19.45 12.26 -3.87
N GLY A 307 -19.43 10.95 -4.02
CA GLY A 307 -20.58 10.10 -3.73
C GLY A 307 -20.93 10.09 -2.24
N LEU A 308 -22.23 10.24 -1.91
CA LEU A 308 -22.68 10.34 -0.53
C LEU A 308 -22.19 9.16 0.33
N LEU A 309 -22.33 7.94 -0.17
CA LEU A 309 -21.94 6.73 0.56
C LEU A 309 -20.43 6.72 0.89
N GLN A 310 -19.56 7.10 -0.07
CA GLN A 310 -18.13 7.12 0.14
C GLN A 310 -17.72 8.16 1.20
N VAL A 311 -18.38 9.31 1.18
CA VAL A 311 -18.13 10.39 2.13
C VAL A 311 -18.63 10.02 3.53
N GLU A 312 -19.85 9.46 3.64
CA GLU A 312 -20.43 9.02 4.92
C GLU A 312 -19.56 7.95 5.61
N VAL A 313 -19.01 6.99 4.85
CA VAL A 313 -18.11 5.97 5.39
C VAL A 313 -16.75 6.55 5.80
N ALA A 314 -16.28 7.59 5.12
CA ALA A 314 -14.98 8.19 5.39
C ALA A 314 -14.98 9.13 6.60
N ILE A 315 -16.07 9.83 6.87
CA ILE A 315 -16.17 10.78 8.00
C ILE A 315 -15.75 10.15 9.35
N PRO A 316 -16.25 8.96 9.74
CA PRO A 316 -15.84 8.35 11.01
C PRO A 316 -14.39 7.88 11.06
N MET A 317 -13.73 7.81 9.92
CA MET A 317 -12.33 7.35 9.80
C MET A 317 -11.32 8.50 9.76
N TYR A 318 -11.82 9.72 9.56
CA TYR A 318 -11.01 10.95 9.53
C TYR A 318 -10.77 11.49 10.93
#